data_516ef09d7024066a7cdbda611a6dd20f
#
_entry.id   516ef09d7024066a7cdbda611a6dd20f
#
_cell.length_a   1.000
_cell.length_b   1.000
_cell.length_c   1.000
_cell.angle_alpha   90.00
_cell.angle_beta   90.00
_cell.angle_gamma   90.00
#
_symmetry.space_group_name_H-M   'P 1'
#
loop_
_entity.id
_entity.type
_entity.pdbx_description
1 polymer ?
#
loop_
_entity_poly.entity_id
_entity_poly.type
_entity_poly.pdbx_seq_one_letter_code
_entity_poly.pdbx_strand_id
1 'polypeptide(L)'
;MCIRDSTNISERGNIREMFADKSFATISPRVDYPEYCRMIQSHKFMICPEGNAVDCHRNWEVLLLKRVPIMKRNPYLEECYKDYPILWVDDYADVNKTLLAENDDLFVKSRNLDVNMLDLYCLFNRAVNRAKNT
;
A
#
# COMPACT_ATOMS: atom_id res chain seq x y z
N MET A 1 -10.64 -3.71 2.02
CA MET A 1 -9.54 -2.75 2.20
C MET A 1 -9.08 -2.78 3.64
N CYS A 2 -7.79 -2.76 3.87
CA CYS A 2 -7.18 -2.78 5.20
C CYS A 2 -6.47 -1.46 5.48
N ILE A 3 -6.50 -1.01 6.71
CA ILE A 3 -5.86 0.22 7.18
C ILE A 3 -5.11 -0.07 8.47
N ARG A 4 -3.83 0.24 8.53
CA ARG A 4 -3.03 0.13 9.74
C ARG A 4 -2.41 1.48 10.12
N ASP A 5 -2.42 1.75 11.40
CA ASP A 5 -1.93 2.99 11.99
C ASP A 5 -0.62 2.73 12.76
N SER A 6 0.48 3.38 12.38
CA SER A 6 1.77 3.24 13.07
C SER A 6 2.65 4.47 13.07
N THR A 7 2.70 5.23 12.00
CA THR A 7 3.49 6.47 11.86
C THR A 7 2.68 7.52 11.12
N ASN A 8 3.13 8.77 11.08
CA ASN A 8 2.40 9.89 10.48
C ASN A 8 0.95 9.99 11.02
N ILE A 9 0.85 10.21 12.32
CA ILE A 9 -0.40 10.13 13.09
C ILE A 9 -1.50 11.05 12.54
N SER A 10 -1.15 12.24 12.06
CA SER A 10 -2.16 13.21 11.57
C SER A 10 -2.88 12.72 10.32
N GLU A 11 -2.16 12.29 9.29
CA GLU A 11 -2.77 11.79 8.06
C GLU A 11 -3.48 10.45 8.29
N ARG A 12 -2.85 9.54 9.01
CA ARG A 12 -3.42 8.21 9.30
C ARG A 12 -4.61 8.28 10.25
N GLY A 13 -4.61 9.22 11.19
CA GLY A 13 -5.75 9.49 12.05
C GLY A 13 -6.95 9.97 11.25
N ASN A 14 -6.76 10.87 10.30
CA ASN A 14 -7.80 11.35 9.39
C ASN A 14 -8.36 10.21 8.53
N ILE A 15 -7.50 9.36 7.99
CA ILE A 15 -7.92 8.18 7.21
C ILE A 15 -8.75 7.23 8.07
N ARG A 16 -8.33 6.98 9.30
CA ARG A 16 -9.06 6.12 10.24
C ARG A 16 -10.45 6.64 10.52
N GLU A 17 -10.60 7.93 10.80
CA GLU A 17 -11.88 8.58 11.02
C GLU A 17 -12.77 8.52 9.76
N MET A 18 -12.19 8.76 8.60
CA MET A 18 -12.86 8.75 7.32
C MET A 18 -13.52 7.40 7.00
N PHE A 19 -12.89 6.29 7.40
CA PHE A 19 -13.35 4.93 7.09
C PHE A 19 -13.94 4.17 8.28
N ALA A 20 -14.05 4.79 9.46
CA ALA A 20 -14.50 4.12 10.68
C ALA A 20 -15.91 3.52 10.57
N ASP A 21 -16.79 4.13 9.78
CA ASP A 21 -18.18 3.71 9.58
C ASP A 21 -18.41 3.00 8.24
N LYS A 22 -17.36 2.71 7.47
CA LYS A 22 -17.49 2.11 6.14
C LYS A 22 -17.42 0.60 6.22
N SER A 23 -18.45 -0.08 5.73
CA SER A 23 -18.55 -1.55 5.75
C SER A 23 -17.52 -2.27 4.89
N PHE A 24 -16.98 -1.61 3.86
CA PHE A 24 -15.97 -2.17 2.96
C PHE A 24 -14.54 -2.02 3.47
N ALA A 25 -14.34 -1.32 4.57
CA ALA A 25 -13.03 -1.02 5.14
C ALA A 25 -12.86 -1.71 6.49
N THR A 26 -11.70 -2.32 6.71
CA THR A 26 -11.29 -2.89 7.98
C THR A 26 -10.14 -2.06 8.55
N ILE A 27 -10.31 -1.55 9.75
CA ILE A 27 -9.27 -0.83 10.48
C ILE A 27 -8.54 -1.83 11.36
N SER A 28 -7.24 -2.06 11.06
CA SER A 28 -6.43 -3.00 11.81
C SER A 28 -6.01 -2.40 13.15
N PRO A 29 -6.21 -3.12 14.27
CA PRO A 29 -5.55 -2.77 15.52
C PRO A 29 -4.04 -3.03 15.41
N ARG A 30 -3.30 -2.60 16.43
CA ARG A 30 -1.88 -2.92 16.54
C ARG A 30 -1.71 -4.41 16.84
N VAL A 31 -1.09 -5.13 15.90
CA VAL A 31 -0.88 -6.58 15.99
C VAL A 31 0.58 -6.92 15.68
N ASP A 32 1.01 -8.14 16.00
CA ASP A 32 2.35 -8.60 15.63
C ASP A 32 2.51 -8.74 14.09
N TYR A 33 3.74 -8.89 13.62
CA TYR A 33 4.04 -8.93 12.20
C TYR A 33 3.38 -10.10 11.46
N PRO A 34 3.37 -11.34 11.97
CA PRO A 34 2.67 -12.44 11.30
C PRO A 34 1.17 -12.19 11.15
N GLU A 35 0.51 -11.65 12.16
CA GLU A 35 -0.91 -11.29 12.10
C GLU A 35 -1.16 -10.15 11.12
N TYR A 36 -0.29 -9.17 11.09
CA TYR A 36 -0.31 -8.07 10.12
C TYR A 36 -0.29 -8.59 8.68
N CYS A 37 0.61 -9.54 8.37
CA CYS A 37 0.67 -10.16 7.06
C CYS A 37 -0.62 -10.92 6.72
N ARG A 38 -1.19 -11.66 7.68
CA ARG A 38 -2.47 -12.36 7.50
C ARG A 38 -3.61 -11.39 7.21
N MET A 39 -3.63 -10.25 7.89
CA MET A 39 -4.65 -9.22 7.65
C MET A 39 -4.54 -8.61 6.25
N ILE A 40 -3.34 -8.35 5.76
CA ILE A 40 -3.15 -7.91 4.38
C ILE A 40 -3.67 -8.96 3.40
N GLN A 41 -3.33 -10.23 3.62
CA GLN A 41 -3.73 -11.33 2.75
C GLN A 41 -5.25 -11.60 2.74
N SER A 42 -5.96 -11.18 3.79
CA SER A 42 -7.42 -11.31 3.86
C SER A 42 -8.18 -10.22 3.09
N HIS A 43 -7.48 -9.25 2.53
CA HIS A 43 -8.06 -8.13 1.77
C HIS A 43 -7.39 -8.01 0.40
N LYS A 44 -8.12 -7.52 -0.60
CA LYS A 44 -7.58 -7.26 -1.94
C LYS A 44 -6.75 -5.97 -1.98
N PHE A 45 -7.15 -4.98 -1.24
CA PHE A 45 -6.57 -3.63 -1.25
C PHE A 45 -6.15 -3.21 0.14
N MET A 46 -5.08 -2.44 0.22
CA MET A 46 -4.62 -1.82 1.46
C MET A 46 -4.24 -0.37 1.22
N ILE A 47 -4.76 0.54 2.03
CA ILE A 47 -4.33 1.94 2.02
C ILE A 47 -2.91 2.03 2.57
N CYS A 48 -2.04 2.65 1.79
CA CYS A 48 -0.62 2.84 2.11
C CYS A 48 -0.28 4.33 2.12
N PRO A 49 -0.66 5.05 3.19
CA PRO A 49 -0.30 6.47 3.31
C PRO A 49 1.19 6.62 3.59
N GLU A 50 1.70 7.82 3.37
CA GLU A 50 3.08 8.14 3.68
C GLU A 50 3.39 7.85 5.16
N GLY A 51 4.60 7.34 5.42
CA GLY A 51 5.12 7.15 6.76
C GLY A 51 6.07 8.28 7.13
N ASN A 52 7.26 7.93 7.63
CA ASN A 52 8.34 8.89 7.89
C ASN A 52 8.99 9.38 6.59
N ALA A 53 8.79 8.66 5.49
CA ALA A 53 9.25 9.03 4.16
C ALA A 53 8.09 8.87 3.17
N VAL A 54 8.23 9.50 2.00
CA VAL A 54 7.23 9.42 0.92
C VAL A 54 7.04 7.97 0.50
N ASP A 55 8.14 7.22 0.34
CA ASP A 55 8.10 5.78 0.08
C ASP A 55 8.30 5.02 1.40
N CYS A 56 7.50 3.98 1.65
CA CYS A 56 7.58 3.21 2.88
C CYS A 56 7.52 1.71 2.63
N HIS A 57 7.96 0.93 3.62
CA HIS A 57 8.01 -0.53 3.55
C HIS A 57 6.65 -1.17 3.25
N ARG A 58 5.58 -0.59 3.72
CA ARG A 58 4.22 -1.12 3.56
C ARG A 58 3.84 -1.30 2.11
N ASN A 59 4.23 -0.36 1.24
CA ASN A 59 3.93 -0.44 -0.18
C ASN A 59 4.48 -1.73 -0.79
N TRP A 60 5.72 -2.06 -0.48
CA TRP A 60 6.40 -3.25 -0.97
C TRP A 60 5.89 -4.53 -0.30
N GLU A 61 5.58 -4.48 0.99
CA GLU A 61 5.00 -5.61 1.71
C GLU A 61 3.65 -6.03 1.11
N VAL A 62 2.81 -5.07 0.78
CA VAL A 62 1.50 -5.32 0.15
C VAL A 62 1.68 -5.99 -1.22
N LEU A 63 2.61 -5.51 -2.03
CA LEU A 63 2.93 -6.11 -3.33
C LEU A 63 3.51 -7.51 -3.19
N LEU A 64 4.43 -7.74 -2.24
CA LEU A 64 5.00 -9.06 -1.97
C LEU A 64 3.94 -10.08 -1.56
N LEU A 65 2.92 -9.66 -0.85
CA LEU A 65 1.79 -10.49 -0.47
C LEU A 65 0.73 -10.59 -1.58
N LYS A 66 1.02 -10.09 -2.77
CA LYS A 66 0.17 -10.15 -3.97
C LYS A 66 -1.19 -9.46 -3.77
N ARG A 67 -1.14 -8.30 -3.16
CA ARG A 67 -2.30 -7.42 -2.94
C ARG A 67 -2.03 -6.07 -3.60
N VAL A 68 -3.02 -5.19 -3.59
CA VAL A 68 -2.97 -3.90 -4.28
C VAL A 68 -2.83 -2.77 -3.27
N PRO A 69 -1.70 -2.04 -3.26
CA PRO A 69 -1.60 -0.81 -2.48
C PRO A 69 -2.49 0.29 -3.07
N ILE A 70 -3.16 1.03 -2.20
CA ILE A 70 -3.84 2.27 -2.57
C ILE A 70 -2.93 3.41 -2.12
N MET A 71 -2.46 4.19 -3.08
CA MET A 71 -1.49 5.26 -2.83
C MET A 71 -2.00 6.58 -3.40
N LYS A 72 -1.69 7.66 -2.71
CA LYS A 72 -1.97 9.01 -3.18
C LYS A 72 -0.98 9.38 -4.28
N ARG A 73 -1.46 10.02 -5.35
CA ARG A 73 -0.63 10.42 -6.48
C ARG A 73 0.53 11.30 -6.04
N ASN A 74 1.71 10.95 -6.52
CA ASN A 74 2.94 11.69 -6.31
C ASN A 74 3.86 11.39 -7.49
N PRO A 75 4.37 12.38 -8.22
CA PRO A 75 5.18 12.14 -9.42
C PRO A 75 6.39 11.22 -9.19
N TYR A 76 7.04 11.34 -8.03
CA TYR A 76 8.15 10.48 -7.66
C TYR A 76 7.71 9.02 -7.48
N LEU A 77 6.62 8.80 -6.76
CA LEU A 77 6.10 7.45 -6.51
C LEU A 77 5.54 6.82 -7.80
N GLU A 78 4.84 7.60 -8.62
CA GLU A 78 4.30 7.11 -9.89
C GLU A 78 5.41 6.62 -10.82
N GLU A 79 6.55 7.27 -10.83
CA GLU A 79 7.72 6.82 -11.59
C GLU A 79 8.35 5.55 -10.96
N CYS A 80 8.50 5.51 -9.64
CA CYS A 80 9.07 4.37 -8.94
C CYS A 80 8.24 3.09 -9.09
N TYR A 81 6.92 3.22 -9.12
CA TYR A 81 5.97 2.11 -9.13
C TYR A 81 5.27 1.90 -10.48
N LYS A 82 5.76 2.50 -11.55
CA LYS A 82 5.09 2.48 -12.87
C LYS A 82 4.81 1.08 -13.42
N ASP A 83 5.63 0.09 -13.06
CA ASP A 83 5.50 -1.29 -13.53
C ASP A 83 4.69 -2.19 -12.58
N TYR A 84 4.13 -1.62 -11.52
CA TYR A 84 3.43 -2.36 -10.48
C TYR A 84 1.95 -2.00 -10.42
N PRO A 85 1.08 -2.94 -9.99
CA PRO A 85 -0.36 -2.72 -9.91
C PRO A 85 -0.71 -1.89 -8.66
N ILE A 86 -0.74 -0.59 -8.83
CA ILE A 86 -1.07 0.38 -7.77
C ILE A 86 -2.42 1.03 -8.10
N LEU A 87 -3.29 1.17 -7.11
CA LEU A 87 -4.48 2.00 -7.22
C LEU A 87 -4.13 3.43 -6.79
N TRP A 88 -3.98 4.30 -7.77
CA TRP A 88 -3.67 5.71 -7.53
C TRP A 88 -4.93 6.52 -7.28
N VAL A 89 -4.92 7.34 -6.25
CA VAL A 89 -6.02 8.25 -5.92
C VAL A 89 -5.48 9.67 -5.71
N ASP A 90 -6.30 10.66 -5.99
CA ASP A 90 -5.97 12.06 -5.70
C ASP A 90 -6.17 12.37 -4.22
N ASP A 91 -7.18 11.77 -3.62
CA ASP A 91 -7.48 11.85 -2.19
C ASP A 91 -7.99 10.50 -1.71
N TYR A 92 -7.62 10.09 -0.50
CA TYR A 92 -8.13 8.85 0.08
C TYR A 92 -9.64 8.86 0.30
N ALA A 93 -10.25 10.05 0.41
CA ALA A 93 -11.70 10.20 0.47
C ALA A 93 -12.43 9.70 -0.79
N ASP A 94 -11.72 9.60 -1.92
CA ASP A 94 -12.27 9.10 -3.18
C ASP A 94 -12.46 7.58 -3.19
N VAL A 95 -11.89 6.87 -2.22
CA VAL A 95 -11.99 5.42 -2.13
C VAL A 95 -13.38 4.99 -1.66
N ASN A 96 -14.07 4.22 -2.49
CA ASN A 96 -15.38 3.64 -2.19
C ASN A 96 -15.52 2.25 -2.82
N LYS A 97 -16.62 1.58 -2.53
CA LYS A 97 -16.90 0.24 -3.09
C LYS A 97 -16.85 0.19 -4.61
N THR A 98 -17.40 1.21 -5.27
CA THR A 98 -17.44 1.29 -6.73
C THR A 98 -16.05 1.39 -7.31
N LEU A 99 -15.22 2.26 -6.78
CA LEU A 99 -13.83 2.41 -7.21
C LEU A 99 -13.04 1.11 -7.06
N LEU A 100 -13.19 0.42 -5.93
CA LEU A 100 -12.53 -0.85 -5.69
C LEU A 100 -13.01 -1.94 -6.67
N ALA A 101 -14.30 -2.02 -6.92
CA ALA A 101 -14.87 -2.98 -7.87
C ALA A 101 -14.42 -2.71 -9.31
N GLU A 102 -14.36 -1.44 -9.73
CA GLU A 102 -13.89 -1.04 -11.06
C GLU A 102 -12.41 -1.34 -11.29
N ASN A 103 -11.62 -1.48 -10.23
CA ASN A 103 -10.18 -1.75 -10.28
C ASN A 103 -9.81 -3.17 -9.82
N ASP A 104 -10.73 -4.11 -9.86
CA ASP A 104 -10.48 -5.51 -9.51
C ASP A 104 -9.43 -6.17 -10.44
N ASP A 105 -9.25 -5.66 -11.65
CA ASP A 105 -8.19 -6.08 -12.58
C ASP A 105 -6.78 -5.87 -12.00
N LEU A 106 -6.58 -4.85 -11.17
CA LEU A 106 -5.31 -4.63 -10.47
C LEU A 106 -5.01 -5.77 -9.50
N PHE A 107 -6.03 -6.31 -8.84
CA PHE A 107 -5.87 -7.46 -7.95
C PHE A 107 -5.44 -8.71 -8.74
N VAL A 108 -6.03 -8.93 -9.91
CA VAL A 108 -5.63 -10.04 -10.79
C VAL A 108 -4.16 -9.87 -11.22
N LYS A 109 -3.76 -8.67 -11.62
CA LYS A 109 -2.36 -8.37 -11.96
C LYS A 109 -1.43 -8.61 -10.78
N SER A 110 -1.80 -8.20 -9.58
CA SER A 110 -1.00 -8.39 -8.37
C SER A 110 -0.83 -9.87 -8.03
N ARG A 111 -1.87 -10.67 -8.16
CA ARG A 111 -1.80 -12.13 -7.93
C ARG A 111 -0.83 -12.82 -8.88
N ASN A 112 -0.71 -12.32 -10.10
CA ASN A 112 0.17 -12.87 -11.14
C ASN A 112 1.54 -12.19 -11.18
N LEU A 113 1.81 -11.28 -10.25
CA LEU A 113 3.09 -10.57 -10.17
C LEU A 113 4.23 -11.55 -9.93
N ASP A 114 5.30 -11.42 -10.72
CA ASP A 114 6.52 -12.18 -10.49
C ASP A 114 7.27 -11.60 -9.29
N VAL A 115 7.25 -12.33 -8.18
CA VAL A 115 7.92 -11.90 -6.94
C VAL A 115 9.43 -11.77 -7.08
N ASN A 116 10.05 -12.40 -8.10
CA ASN A 116 11.47 -12.20 -8.38
C ASN A 116 11.78 -10.76 -8.81
N MET A 117 10.82 -10.04 -9.39
CA MET A 117 10.95 -8.62 -9.69
C MET A 117 10.93 -7.75 -8.42
N LEU A 118 10.40 -8.29 -7.33
CA LEU A 118 10.30 -7.65 -6.01
C LEU A 118 11.37 -8.16 -5.05
N ASP A 119 12.48 -8.68 -5.58
CA ASP A 119 13.57 -9.15 -4.75
C ASP A 119 13.98 -8.05 -3.76
N LEU A 120 13.79 -8.33 -2.47
CA LEU A 120 14.18 -7.42 -1.39
C LEU A 120 15.65 -7.03 -1.47
N TYR A 121 16.47 -7.92 -1.99
CA TYR A 121 17.90 -7.65 -2.22
C TYR A 121 18.08 -6.55 -3.28
N CYS A 122 17.34 -6.60 -4.38
CA CYS A 122 17.35 -5.55 -5.40
C CYS A 122 16.86 -4.22 -4.85
N LEU A 123 15.79 -4.24 -4.07
CA LEU A 123 15.25 -3.04 -3.41
C LEU A 123 16.26 -2.47 -2.41
N PHE A 124 16.86 -3.32 -1.60
CA PHE A 124 17.90 -2.94 -0.65
C PHE A 124 19.10 -2.33 -1.36
N ASN A 125 19.60 -2.97 -2.42
CA ASN A 125 20.72 -2.45 -3.20
C ASN A 125 20.41 -1.12 -3.88
N ARG A 126 19.19 -0.93 -4.38
CA ARG A 126 18.75 0.36 -4.91
C ARG A 126 18.79 1.45 -3.83
N ALA A 127 18.29 1.15 -2.64
CA ALA A 127 18.32 2.06 -1.51
C ALA A 127 19.75 2.41 -1.09
N VAL A 128 20.62 1.42 -0.98
CA VAL A 128 22.04 1.60 -0.62
C VAL A 128 22.77 2.42 -1.68
N ASN A 129 22.55 2.14 -2.97
CA ASN A 129 23.19 2.86 -4.06
C ASN A 129 22.72 4.33 -4.12
N ARG A 130 21.44 4.59 -3.86
CA ARG A 130 20.93 5.95 -3.74
C ARG A 130 21.59 6.70 -2.58
N ALA A 131 21.72 6.04 -1.42
CA ALA A 131 22.36 6.63 -0.26
C ALA A 131 23.86 6.96 -0.50
N LYS A 132 24.55 6.15 -1.30
CA LYS A 132 25.95 6.38 -1.66
C LYS A 132 26.13 7.52 -2.68
N ASN A 133 25.12 7.82 -3.48
CA ASN A 133 25.16 8.84 -4.53
C ASN A 133 24.54 10.18 -4.08
N THR A 134 24.17 10.29 -2.83
CA THR A 134 23.72 11.53 -2.18
C THR A 134 24.75 11.99 -1.12
#